data_b3258848540a4880fa9086974bb6b5fe
#
_entry.id   b3258848540a4880fa9086974bb6b5fe
#
_cell.length_a   1.000
_cell.length_b   1.000
_cell.length_c   1.000
_cell.angle_alpha   90.00
_cell.angle_beta   90.00
_cell.angle_gamma   90.00
#
_symmetry.space_group_name_H-M   'P 1'
#
loop_
_entity.id
_entity.type
_entity.pdbx_description
1 polymer ?
#
loop_
_entity_poly.entity_id
_entity_poly.type
_entity_poly.pdbx_seq_one_letter_code
_entity_poly.pdbx_strand_id
1 'polypeptide(L)'
;MEGPGTQAEQEPLLGDRTPGSRDWEIIETEEHYKSRWRSIRILYLTMFLSSVGFSIVIMSIWPYLQKIDHTADTRFLGWVIASFSLGQMVASPMFGWWSNYRPRKEPLIISLFISVAANCLYAYVHVPASHNKYYMLVARGLVGFGAGNVAVIRAYIAGATCLHERTSAMANTSAFQALGFILGPVFQTCFAILGEKGVTWETIQLQINMYTAPALLGAFLGFLNIILIIVILREHRVDDTGRQCTSINNEEVRRDDIQIPQINIDQVAVVTTNVLFFVILFIFALFETILTPLTMDMYAWTAVQAVLYDGIILAALGIEAVLVFIGIKSLAKFFSL
;
A
#
# COMPACT_ATOMS: atom_id res chain seq x y z
N MET A 1 -41.04 -40.60 -7.60
CA MET A 1 -41.09 -40.08 -6.21
C MET A 1 -39.76 -39.43 -5.93
N GLU A 2 -39.71 -38.15 -6.24
CA GLU A 2 -38.55 -37.28 -5.98
C GLU A 2 -38.71 -36.71 -4.57
N GLY A 3 -37.72 -36.94 -3.72
CA GLY A 3 -37.67 -36.38 -2.39
C GLY A 3 -37.22 -34.92 -2.42
N PRO A 4 -37.75 -34.03 -1.59
CA PRO A 4 -37.38 -32.62 -1.57
C PRO A 4 -35.97 -32.47 -0.97
N GLY A 5 -35.10 -31.84 -1.77
CA GLY A 5 -33.77 -31.41 -1.32
C GLY A 5 -33.89 -30.42 -0.15
N THR A 6 -33.28 -30.77 0.94
CA THR A 6 -33.09 -29.90 2.11
C THR A 6 -32.28 -28.68 1.73
N GLN A 7 -32.94 -27.55 1.52
CA GLN A 7 -32.30 -26.26 1.59
C GLN A 7 -31.81 -26.06 3.03
N ALA A 8 -30.52 -26.09 3.24
CA ALA A 8 -29.93 -25.72 4.51
C ALA A 8 -30.31 -24.25 4.77
N GLU A 9 -31.19 -24.01 5.72
CA GLU A 9 -31.50 -22.66 6.23
C GLU A 9 -30.20 -22.03 6.75
N GLN A 10 -29.76 -20.98 6.07
CA GLN A 10 -28.62 -20.19 6.51
C GLN A 10 -29.07 -19.33 7.70
N GLU A 11 -28.67 -19.69 8.91
CA GLU A 11 -28.93 -18.85 10.09
C GLU A 11 -28.20 -17.51 9.99
N PRO A 12 -28.88 -16.38 10.28
CA PRO A 12 -28.25 -15.05 10.30
C PRO A 12 -27.35 -14.87 11.53
N LEU A 13 -26.12 -14.36 11.29
CA LEU A 13 -25.06 -14.29 12.31
C LEU A 13 -25.27 -13.24 13.42
N LEU A 14 -26.15 -12.27 13.25
CA LEU A 14 -26.37 -11.18 14.22
C LEU A 14 -27.79 -10.61 14.09
N GLY A 15 -28.62 -10.92 15.01
CA GLY A 15 -29.88 -10.25 15.23
C GLY A 15 -30.25 -10.33 16.70
N ASP A 16 -30.28 -9.19 17.38
CA ASP A 16 -30.84 -9.08 18.73
C ASP A 16 -32.33 -9.45 18.64
N ARG A 17 -32.71 -10.54 19.27
CA ARG A 17 -34.08 -11.05 19.28
C ARG A 17 -34.91 -10.18 20.23
N THR A 18 -35.42 -9.07 19.77
CA THR A 18 -36.53 -8.37 20.45
C THR A 18 -37.84 -8.99 19.96
N PRO A 19 -38.69 -9.58 20.86
CA PRO A 19 -39.96 -10.15 20.48
C PRO A 19 -40.93 -9.03 20.08
N GLY A 20 -41.16 -8.88 18.78
CA GLY A 20 -42.19 -7.92 18.31
C GLY A 20 -41.92 -7.19 16.98
N SER A 21 -40.72 -7.22 16.43
CA SER A 21 -40.47 -6.59 15.12
C SER A 21 -40.69 -7.58 13.96
N ARG A 22 -41.57 -7.20 13.04
CA ARG A 22 -41.95 -7.99 11.86
C ARG A 22 -40.92 -7.99 10.70
N ASP A 23 -39.81 -7.34 10.86
CA ASP A 23 -38.82 -7.20 9.79
C ASP A 23 -37.58 -8.03 10.13
N TRP A 24 -37.58 -9.27 9.67
CA TRP A 24 -36.42 -10.16 9.62
C TRP A 24 -35.45 -9.66 8.55
N GLU A 25 -34.83 -8.52 8.79
CA GLU A 25 -33.77 -8.04 7.90
C GLU A 25 -32.51 -8.88 8.14
N ILE A 26 -32.22 -9.75 7.18
CA ILE A 26 -30.94 -10.48 7.12
C ILE A 26 -29.83 -9.43 6.93
N ILE A 27 -29.12 -9.11 8.00
CA ILE A 27 -28.07 -8.09 7.99
C ILE A 27 -26.93 -8.54 7.08
N GLU A 28 -26.43 -9.77 7.24
CA GLU A 28 -25.42 -10.38 6.37
C GLU A 28 -25.47 -11.90 6.52
N THR A 29 -25.29 -12.67 5.42
CA THR A 29 -25.16 -14.14 5.49
C THR A 29 -23.74 -14.51 5.93
N GLU A 30 -23.58 -15.65 6.61
CA GLU A 30 -22.27 -16.12 7.08
C GLU A 30 -21.29 -16.34 5.91
N GLU A 31 -21.77 -16.82 4.78
CA GLU A 31 -20.96 -17.02 3.58
C GLU A 31 -20.46 -15.69 3.01
N HIS A 32 -21.33 -14.67 2.94
CA HIS A 32 -20.95 -13.33 2.50
C HIS A 32 -19.93 -12.70 3.44
N TYR A 33 -20.13 -12.81 4.76
CA TYR A 33 -19.20 -12.33 5.78
C TYR A 33 -17.81 -12.97 5.62
N LYS A 34 -17.73 -14.30 5.50
CA LYS A 34 -16.47 -15.01 5.30
C LYS A 34 -15.78 -14.59 3.99
N SER A 35 -16.53 -14.43 2.91
CA SER A 35 -16.02 -13.98 1.60
C SER A 35 -15.51 -12.55 1.65
N ARG A 36 -16.23 -11.64 2.31
CA ARG A 36 -15.87 -10.25 2.52
C ARG A 36 -14.56 -10.11 3.30
N TRP A 37 -14.45 -10.77 4.44
CA TRP A 37 -13.23 -10.74 5.25
C TRP A 37 -12.04 -11.43 4.58
N ARG A 38 -12.27 -12.42 3.72
CA ARG A 38 -11.22 -12.97 2.87
C ARG A 38 -10.69 -11.92 1.91
N SER A 39 -11.56 -11.18 1.24
CA SER A 39 -11.19 -10.08 0.35
C SER A 39 -10.44 -8.97 1.08
N ILE A 40 -10.88 -8.58 2.27
CA ILE A 40 -10.21 -7.57 3.11
C ILE A 40 -8.79 -8.03 3.50
N ARG A 41 -8.61 -9.29 3.91
CA ARG A 41 -7.27 -9.84 4.25
C ARG A 41 -6.31 -9.83 3.06
N ILE A 42 -6.80 -10.11 1.86
CA ILE A 42 -5.99 -10.01 0.64
C ILE A 42 -5.58 -8.57 0.39
N LEU A 43 -6.44 -7.59 0.65
CA LEU A 43 -6.07 -6.19 0.51
C LEU A 43 -5.04 -5.73 1.56
N TYR A 44 -5.06 -6.28 2.78
CA TYR A 44 -3.98 -6.08 3.74
C TYR A 44 -2.64 -6.60 3.20
N LEU A 45 -2.65 -7.82 2.64
CA LEU A 45 -1.46 -8.40 2.01
C LEU A 45 -1.01 -7.56 0.79
N THR A 46 -1.95 -7.09 -0.03
CA THR A 46 -1.68 -6.19 -1.15
C THR A 46 -1.00 -4.90 -0.69
N MET A 47 -1.49 -4.29 0.38
CA MET A 47 -0.90 -3.09 0.95
C MET A 47 0.52 -3.36 1.44
N PHE A 48 0.73 -4.46 2.14
CA PHE A 48 2.04 -4.89 2.60
C PHE A 48 3.03 -5.09 1.44
N LEU A 49 2.66 -5.89 0.43
CA LEU A 49 3.53 -6.18 -0.72
C LEU A 49 3.86 -4.93 -1.53
N SER A 50 2.87 -4.04 -1.73
CA SER A 50 3.09 -2.76 -2.41
C SER A 50 4.04 -1.86 -1.64
N SER A 51 3.95 -1.83 -0.31
CA SER A 51 4.83 -1.04 0.55
C SER A 51 6.26 -1.58 0.60
N VAL A 52 6.42 -2.91 0.62
CA VAL A 52 7.74 -3.54 0.45
C VAL A 52 8.35 -3.18 -0.89
N GLY A 53 7.58 -3.31 -2.00
CA GLY A 53 8.05 -3.00 -3.33
C GLY A 53 8.48 -1.53 -3.52
N PHE A 54 7.86 -0.61 -2.79
CA PHE A 54 8.27 0.79 -2.75
C PHE A 54 9.55 1.00 -1.94
N SER A 55 9.57 0.53 -0.69
CA SER A 55 10.62 0.86 0.28
C SER A 55 11.92 0.11 0.05
N ILE A 56 11.88 -1.06 -0.61
CA ILE A 56 13.06 -1.89 -0.84
C ILE A 56 14.13 -1.21 -1.68
N VAL A 57 13.78 -0.26 -2.54
CA VAL A 57 14.72 0.39 -3.48
C VAL A 57 15.31 1.69 -2.90
N ILE A 58 14.70 2.25 -1.84
CA ILE A 58 14.98 3.61 -1.36
C ILE A 58 16.45 3.82 -1.04
N MET A 59 17.06 2.93 -0.26
CA MET A 59 18.46 3.06 0.18
C MET A 59 19.47 2.98 -0.96
N SER A 60 19.10 2.35 -2.07
CA SER A 60 20.00 2.16 -3.21
C SER A 60 19.85 3.22 -4.31
N ILE A 61 18.89 4.15 -4.21
CA ILE A 61 18.65 5.15 -5.26
C ILE A 61 19.87 6.04 -5.48
N TRP A 62 20.44 6.58 -4.41
CA TRP A 62 21.58 7.48 -4.51
C TRP A 62 22.84 6.79 -5.05
N PRO A 63 23.33 5.68 -4.47
CA PRO A 63 24.48 4.98 -5.02
C PRO A 63 24.28 4.51 -6.46
N TYR A 64 23.06 4.08 -6.80
CA TYR A 64 22.74 3.66 -8.16
C TYR A 64 22.77 4.82 -9.15
N LEU A 65 22.24 5.98 -8.76
CA LEU A 65 22.27 7.21 -9.55
C LEU A 65 23.71 7.64 -9.83
N GLN A 66 24.59 7.63 -8.83
CA GLN A 66 26.02 7.94 -8.99
C GLN A 66 26.75 6.94 -9.90
N LYS A 67 26.37 5.66 -9.85
CA LYS A 67 26.94 4.63 -10.72
C LYS A 67 26.55 4.84 -12.19
N ILE A 68 25.31 5.24 -12.45
CA ILE A 68 24.78 5.46 -13.80
C ILE A 68 25.29 6.76 -14.41
N ASP A 69 25.37 7.82 -13.61
CA ASP A 69 25.80 9.14 -14.04
C ASP A 69 26.64 9.82 -12.94
N HIS A 70 27.96 9.79 -13.08
CA HIS A 70 28.88 10.42 -12.14
C HIS A 70 28.72 11.94 -12.04
N THR A 71 28.03 12.58 -13.00
CA THR A 71 27.75 14.01 -12.99
C THR A 71 26.44 14.38 -12.27
N ALA A 72 25.74 13.36 -11.77
CA ALA A 72 24.47 13.58 -11.06
C ALA A 72 24.72 14.27 -9.71
N ASP A 73 24.04 15.41 -9.53
CA ASP A 73 24.07 16.20 -8.32
C ASP A 73 22.98 15.74 -7.32
N THR A 74 23.16 16.00 -6.04
CA THR A 74 22.17 15.77 -4.98
C THR A 74 20.83 16.46 -5.25
N ARG A 75 20.83 17.57 -6.00
CA ARG A 75 19.60 18.22 -6.49
C ARG A 75 18.80 17.29 -7.40
N PHE A 76 19.48 16.53 -8.26
CA PHE A 76 18.80 15.59 -9.15
C PHE A 76 18.24 14.39 -8.39
N LEU A 77 18.91 13.94 -7.33
CA LEU A 77 18.34 12.95 -6.39
C LEU A 77 16.99 13.40 -5.83
N GLY A 78 16.90 14.67 -5.40
CA GLY A 78 15.64 15.25 -4.95
C GLY A 78 14.53 15.16 -6.01
N TRP A 79 14.83 15.40 -7.29
CA TRP A 79 13.87 15.21 -8.38
C TRP A 79 13.46 13.75 -8.57
N VAL A 80 14.39 12.81 -8.46
CA VAL A 80 14.10 11.36 -8.59
C VAL A 80 13.17 10.88 -7.48
N ILE A 81 13.36 11.36 -6.25
CA ILE A 81 12.48 11.02 -5.12
C ILE A 81 11.14 11.74 -5.25
N ALA A 82 11.14 13.02 -5.59
CA ALA A 82 9.92 13.81 -5.80
C ALA A 82 9.07 13.27 -6.94
N SER A 83 9.66 12.70 -8.00
CA SER A 83 8.92 12.14 -9.13
C SER A 83 7.99 11.01 -8.73
N PHE A 84 8.38 10.18 -7.75
CA PHE A 84 7.51 9.16 -7.18
C PHE A 84 6.27 9.78 -6.53
N SER A 85 6.49 10.77 -5.65
CA SER A 85 5.39 11.44 -4.94
C SER A 85 4.47 12.20 -5.89
N LEU A 86 5.03 12.83 -6.94
CA LEU A 86 4.24 13.49 -8.00
C LEU A 86 3.40 12.47 -8.78
N GLY A 87 3.97 11.32 -9.15
CA GLY A 87 3.24 10.24 -9.80
C GLY A 87 2.07 9.75 -8.94
N GLN A 88 2.29 9.52 -7.65
CA GLN A 88 1.26 9.09 -6.71
C GLN A 88 0.18 10.17 -6.49
N MET A 89 0.59 11.45 -6.43
CA MET A 89 -0.33 12.58 -6.27
C MET A 89 -1.32 12.68 -7.43
N VAL A 90 -0.87 12.43 -8.66
CA VAL A 90 -1.73 12.45 -9.86
C VAL A 90 -2.57 11.17 -9.94
N ALA A 91 -1.99 10.02 -9.65
CA ALA A 91 -2.64 8.73 -9.77
C ALA A 91 -3.75 8.49 -8.74
N SER A 92 -3.55 8.95 -7.48
CA SER A 92 -4.50 8.68 -6.40
C SER A 92 -5.91 9.23 -6.67
N PRO A 93 -6.11 10.50 -7.07
CA PRO A 93 -7.45 10.98 -7.42
C PRO A 93 -7.99 10.33 -8.69
N MET A 94 -7.13 10.01 -9.67
CA MET A 94 -7.55 9.37 -10.92
C MET A 94 -8.09 7.95 -10.68
N PHE A 95 -7.35 7.12 -9.95
CA PHE A 95 -7.81 5.78 -9.59
C PHE A 95 -8.94 5.81 -8.58
N GLY A 96 -8.95 6.77 -7.64
CA GLY A 96 -10.05 6.99 -6.71
C GLY A 96 -11.35 7.33 -7.45
N TRP A 97 -11.30 8.25 -8.43
CA TRP A 97 -12.45 8.59 -9.27
C TRP A 97 -12.90 7.37 -10.11
N TRP A 98 -11.98 6.64 -10.75
CA TRP A 98 -12.30 5.44 -11.51
C TRP A 98 -13.01 4.39 -10.64
N SER A 99 -12.54 4.16 -9.43
CA SER A 99 -13.12 3.19 -8.47
C SER A 99 -14.55 3.50 -8.04
N ASN A 100 -15.03 4.73 -8.26
CA ASN A 100 -16.42 5.10 -7.97
C ASN A 100 -17.40 4.68 -9.08
N TYR A 101 -16.92 4.60 -10.33
CA TYR A 101 -17.77 4.30 -11.50
C TYR A 101 -17.63 2.86 -11.99
N ARG A 102 -16.53 2.19 -11.67
CA ARG A 102 -16.23 0.84 -12.12
C ARG A 102 -15.90 -0.07 -10.92
N PRO A 103 -15.94 -1.40 -11.11
CA PRO A 103 -15.49 -2.33 -10.10
C PRO A 103 -14.07 -1.98 -9.62
N ARG A 104 -13.88 -1.90 -8.32
CA ARG A 104 -12.61 -1.49 -7.70
C ARG A 104 -11.45 -2.42 -8.02
N LYS A 105 -11.76 -3.64 -8.45
CA LYS A 105 -10.80 -4.64 -8.91
C LYS A 105 -10.02 -4.18 -10.16
N GLU A 106 -10.70 -3.49 -11.11
CA GLU A 106 -10.09 -3.02 -12.36
C GLU A 106 -8.96 -2.01 -12.13
N PRO A 107 -9.21 -0.83 -11.50
CA PRO A 107 -8.15 0.15 -11.27
C PRO A 107 -7.02 -0.40 -10.40
N LEU A 108 -7.32 -1.33 -9.49
CA LEU A 108 -6.33 -1.98 -8.65
C LEU A 108 -5.36 -2.85 -9.46
N ILE A 109 -5.87 -3.67 -10.39
CA ILE A 109 -5.03 -4.50 -11.26
C ILE A 109 -4.18 -3.62 -12.19
N ILE A 110 -4.76 -2.57 -12.78
CA ILE A 110 -4.04 -1.69 -13.70
C ILE A 110 -2.93 -0.93 -12.98
N SER A 111 -3.19 -0.41 -11.78
CA SER A 111 -2.16 0.27 -11.00
C SER A 111 -0.99 -0.64 -10.64
N LEU A 112 -1.27 -1.88 -10.25
CA LEU A 112 -0.24 -2.88 -9.99
C LEU A 112 0.54 -3.29 -11.23
N PHE A 113 -0.15 -3.42 -12.38
CA PHE A 113 0.51 -3.71 -13.65
C PHE A 113 1.49 -2.58 -14.04
N ILE A 114 1.08 -1.32 -13.89
CA ILE A 114 1.97 -0.16 -14.10
C ILE A 114 3.17 -0.21 -13.16
N SER A 115 2.95 -0.56 -11.88
CA SER A 115 4.03 -0.70 -10.91
C SER A 115 5.02 -1.80 -11.29
N VAL A 116 4.54 -2.96 -11.76
CA VAL A 116 5.39 -4.06 -12.25
C VAL A 116 6.22 -3.61 -13.45
N ALA A 117 5.56 -3.01 -14.46
CA ALA A 117 6.26 -2.51 -15.66
C ALA A 117 7.30 -1.44 -15.32
N ALA A 118 6.99 -0.55 -14.38
CA ALA A 118 7.91 0.49 -13.93
C ALA A 118 9.11 -0.07 -13.16
N ASN A 119 8.94 -1.10 -12.34
CA ASN A 119 10.05 -1.79 -11.68
C ASN A 119 10.94 -2.55 -12.67
N CYS A 120 10.35 -3.15 -13.71
CA CYS A 120 11.11 -3.73 -14.83
C CYS A 120 11.91 -2.63 -15.55
N LEU A 121 11.30 -1.48 -15.87
CA LEU A 121 11.99 -0.34 -16.47
C LEU A 121 13.15 0.13 -15.59
N TYR A 122 12.96 0.21 -14.28
CA TYR A 122 14.02 0.57 -13.33
C TYR A 122 15.20 -0.40 -13.38
N ALA A 123 14.95 -1.70 -13.50
CA ALA A 123 15.99 -2.71 -13.61
C ALA A 123 16.82 -2.55 -14.90
N TYR A 124 16.25 -2.03 -15.98
CA TYR A 124 16.90 -1.82 -17.27
C TYR A 124 17.46 -0.40 -17.49
N VAL A 125 17.44 0.47 -16.50
CA VAL A 125 17.94 1.87 -16.60
C VAL A 125 19.41 1.94 -17.02
N HIS A 126 20.20 0.90 -16.77
CA HIS A 126 21.63 0.84 -17.14
C HIS A 126 21.89 0.54 -18.60
N VAL A 127 20.91 0.04 -19.36
CA VAL A 127 21.09 -0.43 -20.75
C VAL A 127 21.22 0.72 -21.77
N PRO A 128 20.48 1.83 -21.70
CA PRO A 128 20.62 2.93 -22.65
C PRO A 128 22.03 3.53 -22.64
N ALA A 129 22.55 3.89 -23.82
CA ALA A 129 23.91 4.42 -23.96
C ALA A 129 24.08 5.86 -23.41
N SER A 130 22.96 6.60 -23.19
CA SER A 130 23.00 7.99 -22.73
C SER A 130 21.72 8.36 -21.98
N HIS A 131 21.79 9.42 -21.15
CA HIS A 131 20.64 9.99 -20.43
C HIS A 131 20.00 9.05 -19.38
N ASN A 132 20.73 8.10 -18.86
CA ASN A 132 20.24 7.06 -17.94
C ASN A 132 19.55 7.64 -16.69
N LYS A 133 20.02 8.77 -16.16
CA LYS A 133 19.38 9.46 -15.03
C LYS A 133 17.93 9.86 -15.30
N TYR A 134 17.59 10.23 -16.53
CA TYR A 134 16.20 10.60 -16.88
C TYR A 134 15.30 9.36 -16.99
N TYR A 135 15.83 8.23 -17.45
CA TYR A 135 15.09 6.95 -17.41
C TYR A 135 14.80 6.53 -15.97
N MET A 136 15.75 6.76 -15.05
CA MET A 136 15.53 6.52 -13.62
C MET A 136 14.42 7.43 -13.06
N LEU A 137 14.43 8.73 -13.42
CA LEU A 137 13.38 9.68 -13.05
C LEU A 137 12.00 9.20 -13.50
N VAL A 138 11.88 8.81 -14.77
CA VAL A 138 10.62 8.33 -15.36
C VAL A 138 10.18 7.02 -14.70
N ALA A 139 11.11 6.08 -14.51
CA ALA A 139 10.79 4.81 -13.86
C ALA A 139 10.24 5.04 -12.44
N ARG A 140 10.86 5.91 -11.64
CA ARG A 140 10.39 6.27 -10.29
C ARG A 140 9.03 6.97 -10.33
N GLY A 141 8.80 7.87 -11.26
CA GLY A 141 7.50 8.52 -11.47
C GLY A 141 6.39 7.52 -11.81
N LEU A 142 6.67 6.53 -12.66
CA LEU A 142 5.74 5.46 -13.00
C LEU A 142 5.49 4.50 -11.84
N VAL A 143 6.51 4.15 -11.03
CA VAL A 143 6.31 3.38 -9.78
C VAL A 143 5.38 4.15 -8.85
N GLY A 144 5.59 5.48 -8.71
CA GLY A 144 4.69 6.34 -7.94
C GLY A 144 3.26 6.35 -8.48
N PHE A 145 3.11 6.43 -9.80
CA PHE A 145 1.79 6.34 -10.43
C PHE A 145 1.10 5.00 -10.13
N GLY A 146 1.82 3.88 -10.20
CA GLY A 146 1.33 2.58 -9.77
C GLY A 146 0.95 2.52 -8.28
N ALA A 147 1.63 3.29 -7.41
CA ALA A 147 1.31 3.38 -5.99
C ALA A 147 -0.02 4.11 -5.67
N GLY A 148 -0.71 4.64 -6.66
CA GLY A 148 -2.08 5.16 -6.54
C GLY A 148 -3.11 4.10 -6.11
N ASN A 149 -2.77 2.80 -6.15
CA ASN A 149 -3.59 1.70 -5.62
C ASN A 149 -3.96 1.86 -4.14
N VAL A 150 -3.16 2.57 -3.35
CA VAL A 150 -3.41 2.83 -1.92
C VAL A 150 -4.77 3.51 -1.71
N ALA A 151 -5.12 4.47 -2.57
CA ALA A 151 -6.42 5.15 -2.51
C ALA A 151 -7.58 4.17 -2.78
N VAL A 152 -7.43 3.29 -3.75
CA VAL A 152 -8.44 2.29 -4.13
C VAL A 152 -8.63 1.25 -3.02
N ILE A 153 -7.54 0.77 -2.42
CA ILE A 153 -7.58 -0.19 -1.30
C ILE A 153 -8.33 0.41 -0.12
N ARG A 154 -7.99 1.64 0.27
CA ARG A 154 -8.68 2.32 1.39
C ARG A 154 -10.15 2.57 1.08
N ALA A 155 -10.49 2.98 -0.15
CA ALA A 155 -11.88 3.15 -0.58
C ALA A 155 -12.65 1.82 -0.57
N TYR A 156 -12.01 0.71 -0.98
CA TYR A 156 -12.63 -0.61 -0.90
C TYR A 156 -12.94 -1.00 0.55
N ILE A 157 -11.95 -0.89 1.42
CA ILE A 157 -12.11 -1.27 2.83
C ILE A 157 -13.18 -0.41 3.50
N ALA A 158 -13.20 0.90 3.24
CA ALA A 158 -14.25 1.79 3.76
C ALA A 158 -15.67 1.40 3.31
N GLY A 159 -15.83 0.96 2.06
CA GLY A 159 -17.13 0.55 1.52
C GLY A 159 -17.48 -0.92 1.76
N ALA A 160 -16.54 -1.74 2.23
CA ALA A 160 -16.74 -3.14 2.56
C ALA A 160 -16.80 -3.39 4.08
N THR A 161 -16.83 -2.36 4.91
CA THR A 161 -16.89 -2.45 6.37
C THR A 161 -17.98 -1.54 6.92
N CYS A 162 -18.75 -2.06 7.88
CA CYS A 162 -19.69 -1.23 8.63
C CYS A 162 -18.95 -0.27 9.58
N LEU A 163 -19.66 0.72 10.12
CA LEU A 163 -19.07 1.81 10.92
C LEU A 163 -18.24 1.27 12.10
N HIS A 164 -18.74 0.26 12.81
CA HIS A 164 -18.08 -0.37 13.95
C HIS A 164 -16.76 -1.08 13.58
N GLU A 165 -16.71 -1.74 12.41
CA GLU A 165 -15.54 -2.51 11.94
C GLU A 165 -14.52 -1.62 11.22
N ARG A 166 -14.97 -0.49 10.63
CA ARG A 166 -14.18 0.36 9.72
C ARG A 166 -12.89 0.87 10.35
N THR A 167 -12.97 1.37 11.57
CA THR A 167 -11.79 1.91 12.29
C THR A 167 -10.73 0.83 12.47
N SER A 168 -11.12 -0.37 12.91
CA SER A 168 -10.21 -1.50 13.10
C SER A 168 -9.61 -1.99 11.77
N ALA A 169 -10.43 -2.08 10.71
CA ALA A 169 -9.98 -2.49 9.39
C ALA A 169 -8.98 -1.47 8.78
N MET A 170 -9.23 -0.18 8.94
CA MET A 170 -8.31 0.87 8.49
C MET A 170 -7.01 0.88 9.29
N ALA A 171 -7.08 0.69 10.61
CA ALA A 171 -5.89 0.57 11.45
C ALA A 171 -5.02 -0.63 11.04
N ASN A 172 -5.63 -1.79 10.78
CA ASN A 172 -4.91 -2.96 10.27
C ASN A 172 -4.28 -2.68 8.91
N THR A 173 -4.97 -1.99 7.98
CA THR A 173 -4.41 -1.61 6.69
C THR A 173 -3.14 -0.77 6.86
N SER A 174 -3.18 0.21 7.75
CA SER A 174 -2.03 1.07 8.05
C SER A 174 -0.90 0.30 8.75
N ALA A 175 -1.22 -0.67 9.61
CA ALA A 175 -0.23 -1.53 10.25
C ALA A 175 0.50 -2.42 9.23
N PHE A 176 -0.21 -3.03 8.28
CA PHE A 176 0.40 -3.82 7.21
C PHE A 176 1.25 -2.95 6.27
N GLN A 177 0.82 -1.71 6.01
CA GLN A 177 1.60 -0.74 5.25
C GLN A 177 2.91 -0.39 5.96
N ALA A 178 2.84 -0.04 7.24
CA ALA A 178 4.01 0.28 8.06
C ALA A 178 4.99 -0.90 8.15
N LEU A 179 4.48 -2.13 8.34
CA LEU A 179 5.30 -3.33 8.34
C LEU A 179 6.05 -3.51 7.01
N GLY A 180 5.40 -3.22 5.88
CA GLY A 180 6.05 -3.23 4.58
C GLY A 180 7.18 -2.21 4.45
N PHE A 181 6.99 -1.00 4.95
CA PHE A 181 8.04 0.03 4.97
C PHE A 181 9.25 -0.35 5.83
N ILE A 182 9.03 -1.04 6.95
CA ILE A 182 10.10 -1.50 7.83
C ILE A 182 10.88 -2.65 7.20
N LEU A 183 10.18 -3.61 6.57
CA LEU A 183 10.84 -4.80 6.01
C LEU A 183 11.54 -4.53 4.68
N GLY A 184 11.14 -3.50 3.92
CA GLY A 184 11.79 -3.17 2.65
C GLY A 184 13.30 -2.93 2.77
N PRO A 185 13.76 -2.01 3.61
CA PRO A 185 15.19 -1.80 3.87
C PRO A 185 15.92 -3.06 4.37
N VAL A 186 15.27 -3.91 5.16
CA VAL A 186 15.83 -5.20 5.61
C VAL A 186 16.11 -6.11 4.42
N PHE A 187 15.16 -6.25 3.50
CA PHE A 187 15.38 -7.02 2.26
C PHE A 187 16.47 -6.39 1.39
N GLN A 188 16.49 -5.05 1.28
CA GLN A 188 17.56 -4.35 0.55
C GLN A 188 18.94 -4.68 1.12
N THR A 189 19.08 -4.71 2.44
CA THR A 189 20.32 -5.07 3.13
C THR A 189 20.79 -6.48 2.75
N CYS A 190 19.87 -7.45 2.62
CA CYS A 190 20.20 -8.78 2.14
C CYS A 190 20.77 -8.75 0.70
N PHE A 191 20.24 -7.88 -0.16
CA PHE A 191 20.75 -7.73 -1.53
C PHE A 191 22.10 -7.00 -1.61
N ALA A 192 22.49 -6.24 -0.59
CA ALA A 192 23.82 -5.62 -0.52
C ALA A 192 24.97 -6.66 -0.61
N ILE A 193 24.72 -7.90 -0.18
CA ILE A 193 25.65 -9.02 -0.26
C ILE A 193 26.02 -9.36 -1.72
N LEU A 194 25.13 -9.12 -2.70
CA LEU A 194 25.41 -9.34 -4.13
C LEU A 194 26.47 -8.37 -4.67
N GLY A 195 26.72 -7.27 -3.98
CA GLY A 195 27.67 -6.24 -4.39
C GLY A 195 27.23 -5.47 -5.65
N GLU A 196 28.12 -4.57 -6.09
CA GLU A 196 27.84 -3.68 -7.24
C GLU A 196 27.98 -4.37 -8.60
N LYS A 197 28.85 -5.37 -8.72
CA LYS A 197 29.09 -6.08 -10.00
C LYS A 197 27.98 -7.07 -10.28
N GLY A 198 27.56 -7.82 -9.26
CA GLY A 198 26.51 -8.83 -9.40
C GLY A 198 26.77 -9.87 -10.50
N VAL A 199 25.70 -10.41 -11.05
CA VAL A 199 25.70 -11.38 -12.16
C VAL A 199 25.01 -10.74 -13.37
N THR A 200 25.66 -10.79 -14.54
CA THR A 200 25.10 -10.29 -15.79
C THR A 200 24.62 -11.45 -16.65
N TRP A 201 23.36 -11.40 -17.06
CA TRP A 201 22.79 -12.35 -18.03
C TRP A 201 22.87 -11.74 -19.43
N GLU A 202 23.88 -12.10 -20.20
CA GLU A 202 24.19 -11.45 -21.48
C GLU A 202 23.06 -11.56 -22.52
N THR A 203 22.34 -12.69 -22.55
CA THR A 203 21.27 -12.92 -23.53
C THR A 203 20.15 -11.86 -23.48
N ILE A 204 19.83 -11.36 -22.28
CA ILE A 204 18.76 -10.36 -22.06
C ILE A 204 19.30 -9.03 -21.52
N GLN A 205 20.63 -8.88 -21.49
CA GLN A 205 21.33 -7.70 -20.92
C GLN A 205 20.85 -7.32 -19.52
N LEU A 206 20.40 -8.30 -18.72
CA LEU A 206 19.92 -8.08 -17.36
C LEU A 206 21.10 -8.23 -16.39
N GLN A 207 21.38 -7.16 -15.64
CA GLN A 207 22.32 -7.20 -14.53
C GLN A 207 21.54 -7.40 -13.22
N ILE A 208 21.87 -8.48 -12.51
CA ILE A 208 21.33 -8.75 -11.18
C ILE A 208 22.41 -8.35 -10.17
N ASN A 209 22.28 -7.16 -9.60
CA ASN A 209 23.19 -6.60 -8.61
C ASN A 209 22.39 -5.99 -7.44
N MET A 210 23.07 -5.43 -6.46
CA MET A 210 22.42 -4.84 -5.28
C MET A 210 21.42 -3.72 -5.60
N TYR A 211 21.43 -3.14 -6.81
CA TYR A 211 20.54 -2.06 -7.24
C TYR A 211 19.32 -2.55 -8.00
N THR A 212 19.52 -3.55 -8.87
CA THR A 212 18.45 -4.04 -9.77
C THR A 212 17.68 -5.22 -9.17
N ALA A 213 18.34 -6.06 -8.36
CA ALA A 213 17.68 -7.19 -7.71
C ALA A 213 16.48 -6.81 -6.83
N PRO A 214 16.54 -5.72 -6.04
CA PRO A 214 15.38 -5.25 -5.29
C PRO A 214 14.19 -4.84 -6.17
N ALA A 215 14.46 -4.15 -7.29
CA ALA A 215 13.41 -3.76 -8.23
C ALA A 215 12.77 -4.99 -8.91
N LEU A 216 13.57 -5.99 -9.27
CA LEU A 216 13.08 -7.26 -9.81
C LEU A 216 12.24 -8.03 -8.79
N LEU A 217 12.66 -8.05 -7.51
CA LEU A 217 11.83 -8.61 -6.45
C LEU A 217 10.51 -7.82 -6.33
N GLY A 218 10.56 -6.50 -6.36
CA GLY A 218 9.35 -5.64 -6.37
C GLY A 218 8.41 -5.97 -7.54
N ALA A 219 8.95 -6.17 -8.74
CA ALA A 219 8.18 -6.60 -9.91
C ALA A 219 7.56 -7.99 -9.71
N PHE A 220 8.32 -8.95 -9.18
CA PHE A 220 7.83 -10.30 -8.89
C PHE A 220 6.71 -10.29 -7.84
N LEU A 221 6.88 -9.55 -6.74
CA LEU A 221 5.86 -9.39 -5.70
C LEU A 221 4.61 -8.70 -6.25
N GLY A 222 4.78 -7.70 -7.12
CA GLY A 222 3.67 -7.04 -7.81
C GLY A 222 2.91 -7.99 -8.71
N PHE A 223 3.60 -8.83 -9.48
CA PHE A 223 2.97 -9.84 -10.32
C PHE A 223 2.20 -10.89 -9.50
N LEU A 224 2.81 -11.40 -8.42
CA LEU A 224 2.13 -12.30 -7.48
C LEU A 224 0.87 -11.65 -6.90
N ASN A 225 0.95 -10.37 -6.56
CA ASN A 225 -0.15 -9.60 -6.02
C ASN A 225 -1.32 -9.46 -7.03
N ILE A 226 -1.02 -9.25 -8.32
CA ILE A 226 -2.02 -9.24 -9.40
C ILE A 226 -2.76 -10.58 -9.44
N ILE A 227 -2.02 -11.71 -9.39
CA ILE A 227 -2.63 -13.04 -9.41
C ILE A 227 -3.57 -13.23 -8.20
N LEU A 228 -3.12 -12.85 -6.99
CA LEU A 228 -3.92 -12.96 -5.78
C LEU A 228 -5.21 -12.15 -5.88
N ILE A 229 -5.16 -10.94 -6.43
CA ILE A 229 -6.34 -10.10 -6.62
C ILE A 229 -7.29 -10.71 -7.66
N ILE A 230 -6.78 -11.22 -8.77
CA ILE A 230 -7.61 -11.82 -9.81
C ILE A 230 -8.36 -13.03 -9.27
N VAL A 231 -7.67 -13.89 -8.50
CA VAL A 231 -8.22 -15.18 -8.04
C VAL A 231 -9.14 -15.00 -6.83
N ILE A 232 -8.76 -14.16 -5.86
CA ILE A 232 -9.40 -14.17 -4.54
C ILE A 232 -10.28 -12.96 -4.30
N LEU A 233 -9.92 -11.76 -4.81
CA LEU A 233 -10.67 -10.54 -4.54
C LEU A 233 -12.05 -10.60 -5.19
N ARG A 234 -13.08 -10.45 -4.36
CA ARG A 234 -14.49 -10.28 -4.80
C ARG A 234 -14.98 -8.92 -4.37
N GLU A 235 -15.87 -8.34 -5.16
CA GLU A 235 -16.50 -7.06 -4.81
C GLU A 235 -17.55 -7.28 -3.73
N HIS A 236 -17.42 -6.52 -2.65
CA HIS A 236 -18.37 -6.49 -1.55
C HIS A 236 -18.66 -5.04 -1.19
N ARG A 237 -19.92 -4.76 -0.92
CA ARG A 237 -20.39 -3.48 -0.37
C ARG A 237 -21.31 -3.76 0.80
N VAL A 238 -21.11 -3.02 1.87
CA VAL A 238 -21.90 -3.11 3.09
C VAL A 238 -22.27 -1.69 3.53
N ASP A 239 -23.49 -1.50 3.94
CA ASP A 239 -23.98 -0.25 4.52
C ASP A 239 -23.35 0.01 5.91
N ASP A 240 -23.47 1.23 6.41
CA ASP A 240 -22.97 1.62 7.74
C ASP A 240 -23.60 0.81 8.88
N THR A 241 -24.79 0.23 8.64
CA THR A 241 -25.51 -0.66 9.56
C THR A 241 -25.13 -2.14 9.43
N GLY A 242 -24.27 -2.50 8.46
CA GLY A 242 -23.85 -3.88 8.21
C GLY A 242 -24.73 -4.65 7.23
N ARG A 243 -25.64 -4.00 6.53
CA ARG A 243 -26.51 -4.63 5.51
C ARG A 243 -25.75 -4.85 4.21
N GLN A 244 -25.98 -5.98 3.59
CA GLN A 244 -25.40 -6.28 2.28
C GLN A 244 -26.08 -5.43 1.19
N CYS A 245 -25.29 -4.55 0.52
CA CYS A 245 -25.78 -3.79 -0.62
C CYS A 245 -25.66 -4.62 -1.90
N THR A 246 -26.79 -5.02 -2.48
CA THR A 246 -26.86 -5.63 -3.81
C THR A 246 -26.93 -4.52 -4.87
N SER A 247 -26.25 -4.69 -6.01
CA SER A 247 -26.11 -3.65 -7.04
C SER A 247 -27.44 -3.13 -7.65
N ILE A 248 -28.52 -3.85 -7.44
CA ILE A 248 -29.87 -3.49 -7.94
C ILE A 248 -30.50 -2.35 -7.12
N ASN A 249 -30.15 -2.21 -5.86
CA ASN A 249 -30.78 -1.20 -4.97
C ASN A 249 -30.06 0.16 -4.99
N ASN A 250 -29.00 0.31 -5.79
CA ASN A 250 -28.20 1.55 -5.78
C ASN A 250 -28.91 2.77 -6.43
N GLU A 251 -29.97 2.57 -7.23
CA GLU A 251 -30.71 3.68 -7.83
C GLU A 251 -31.91 4.12 -6.96
N GLU A 252 -32.53 3.21 -6.21
CA GLU A 252 -33.66 3.54 -5.34
C GLU A 252 -33.22 4.14 -4.00
N VAL A 253 -32.12 3.65 -3.40
CA VAL A 253 -31.57 4.20 -2.14
C VAL A 253 -31.02 5.63 -2.31
N ARG A 254 -30.79 6.10 -3.53
CA ARG A 254 -30.39 7.49 -3.81
C ARG A 254 -31.55 8.48 -3.79
N ARG A 255 -32.80 8.04 -3.76
CA ARG A 255 -33.98 8.92 -3.93
C ARG A 255 -34.84 9.05 -2.67
N ASP A 256 -34.83 8.12 -1.75
CA ASP A 256 -35.65 8.17 -0.56
C ASP A 256 -34.81 8.53 0.66
N ASP A 257 -34.92 9.76 1.07
CA ASP A 257 -34.79 10.34 2.42
C ASP A 257 -33.81 9.65 3.40
N ILE A 258 -32.54 9.64 3.09
CA ILE A 258 -31.56 9.70 4.16
C ILE A 258 -31.47 11.19 4.54
N GLN A 259 -32.29 11.63 5.47
CA GLN A 259 -31.94 12.75 6.36
C GLN A 259 -30.65 12.30 7.07
N ILE A 260 -29.50 12.54 6.39
CA ILE A 260 -28.21 12.47 7.03
C ILE A 260 -28.27 13.42 8.18
N PRO A 261 -28.24 12.97 9.46
CA PRO A 261 -28.12 13.90 10.55
C PRO A 261 -26.92 14.79 10.19
N GLN A 262 -27.15 16.11 10.14
CA GLN A 262 -26.07 17.07 9.96
C GLN A 262 -25.16 16.91 11.17
N ILE A 263 -24.18 15.97 11.07
CA ILE A 263 -23.11 15.88 12.03
C ILE A 263 -22.32 17.17 11.80
N ASN A 264 -22.40 18.08 12.75
CA ASN A 264 -21.53 19.25 12.78
C ASN A 264 -20.09 18.77 12.84
N ILE A 265 -19.49 18.62 11.65
CA ILE A 265 -18.08 18.27 11.54
C ILE A 265 -17.29 19.43 12.08
N ASP A 266 -16.51 19.21 13.12
CA ASP A 266 -15.58 20.20 13.63
C ASP A 266 -14.49 20.48 12.57
N GLN A 267 -14.71 21.54 11.81
CA GLN A 267 -13.83 21.99 10.75
C GLN A 267 -12.40 22.25 11.28
N VAL A 268 -12.28 22.75 12.51
CA VAL A 268 -10.98 23.05 13.15
C VAL A 268 -10.23 21.76 13.43
N ALA A 269 -10.90 20.74 13.97
CA ALA A 269 -10.30 19.45 14.23
C ALA A 269 -9.80 18.78 12.92
N VAL A 270 -10.59 18.85 11.86
CA VAL A 270 -10.20 18.30 10.54
C VAL A 270 -8.97 19.02 9.97
N VAL A 271 -8.97 20.35 9.98
CA VAL A 271 -7.82 21.14 9.48
C VAL A 271 -6.58 20.88 10.32
N THR A 272 -6.70 20.87 11.66
CA THR A 272 -5.57 20.61 12.56
C THR A 272 -4.98 19.21 12.32
N THR A 273 -5.83 18.19 12.18
CA THR A 273 -5.37 16.82 11.88
C THR A 273 -4.63 16.74 10.54
N ASN A 274 -5.14 17.41 9.51
CA ASN A 274 -4.50 17.46 8.21
C ASN A 274 -3.13 18.17 8.25
N VAL A 275 -3.02 19.29 8.98
CA VAL A 275 -1.75 20.01 9.16
C VAL A 275 -0.75 19.15 9.93
N LEU A 276 -1.15 18.49 11.01
CA LEU A 276 -0.28 17.57 11.75
C LEU A 276 0.20 16.42 10.86
N PHE A 277 -0.69 15.83 10.08
CA PHE A 277 -0.34 14.76 9.16
C PHE A 277 0.65 15.23 8.09
N PHE A 278 0.44 16.43 7.52
CA PHE A 278 1.38 17.04 6.58
C PHE A 278 2.77 17.22 7.20
N VAL A 279 2.86 17.79 8.41
CA VAL A 279 4.14 18.03 9.10
C VAL A 279 4.88 16.71 9.35
N ILE A 280 4.18 15.68 9.82
CA ILE A 280 4.77 14.36 10.09
C ILE A 280 5.33 13.75 8.79
N LEU A 281 4.55 13.76 7.71
CA LEU A 281 4.99 13.24 6.41
C LEU A 281 6.12 14.07 5.80
N PHE A 282 6.11 15.38 5.99
CA PHE A 282 7.20 16.26 5.53
C PHE A 282 8.52 15.91 6.23
N ILE A 283 8.51 15.76 7.56
CA ILE A 283 9.69 15.35 8.33
C ILE A 283 10.17 13.97 7.89
N PHE A 284 9.25 13.01 7.74
CA PHE A 284 9.58 11.66 7.26
C PHE A 284 10.26 11.69 5.88
N ALA A 285 9.67 12.40 4.91
CA ALA A 285 10.21 12.51 3.56
C ALA A 285 11.58 13.20 3.53
N LEU A 286 11.80 14.20 4.40
CA LEU A 286 13.09 14.87 4.53
C LEU A 286 14.18 13.90 5.00
N PHE A 287 13.93 13.16 6.07
CA PHE A 287 14.89 12.15 6.56
C PHE A 287 15.14 11.05 5.54
N GLU A 288 14.09 10.54 4.89
CA GLU A 288 14.19 9.52 3.85
C GLU A 288 15.08 9.97 2.68
N THR A 289 14.97 11.23 2.29
CA THR A 289 15.74 11.79 1.17
C THR A 289 17.21 12.00 1.52
N ILE A 290 17.50 12.47 2.73
CA ILE A 290 18.82 12.92 3.13
C ILE A 290 19.66 11.79 3.73
N LEU A 291 19.06 10.76 4.30
CA LEU A 291 19.75 9.74 5.09
C LEU A 291 20.98 9.17 4.38
N THR A 292 20.80 8.53 3.24
CA THR A 292 21.89 7.85 2.53
C THR A 292 22.98 8.80 2.03
N PRO A 293 22.69 9.94 1.36
CA PRO A 293 23.76 10.86 0.97
C PRO A 293 24.48 11.47 2.17
N LEU A 294 23.79 11.74 3.27
CA LEU A 294 24.39 12.29 4.47
C LEU A 294 25.34 11.30 5.15
N THR A 295 24.93 10.04 5.29
CA THR A 295 25.78 9.00 5.90
C THR A 295 27.01 8.70 5.05
N MET A 296 26.87 8.68 3.72
CA MET A 296 28.01 8.54 2.81
C MET A 296 29.02 9.69 2.94
N ASP A 297 28.54 10.93 3.07
CA ASP A 297 29.42 12.10 3.18
C ASP A 297 30.08 12.20 4.57
N MET A 298 29.30 12.04 5.65
CA MET A 298 29.79 12.17 7.02
C MET A 298 30.78 11.07 7.45
N TYR A 299 30.52 9.83 7.05
CA TYR A 299 31.30 8.66 7.46
C TYR A 299 32.23 8.14 6.37
N ALA A 300 32.25 8.76 5.19
CA ALA A 300 32.98 8.31 4.03
C ALA A 300 32.71 6.84 3.67
N TRP A 301 31.45 6.41 3.87
CA TRP A 301 31.04 5.04 3.55
C TRP A 301 31.00 4.79 2.06
N THR A 302 31.41 3.58 1.67
CA THR A 302 31.19 3.11 0.29
C THR A 302 29.69 2.86 0.07
N ALA A 303 29.27 2.82 -1.20
CA ALA A 303 27.87 2.54 -1.56
C ALA A 303 27.30 1.27 -0.90
N VAL A 304 28.09 0.21 -0.85
CA VAL A 304 27.71 -1.07 -0.21
C VAL A 304 27.57 -0.90 1.30
N GLN A 305 28.51 -0.19 1.93
CA GLN A 305 28.48 0.07 3.39
C GLN A 305 27.30 0.95 3.76
N ALA A 306 26.99 1.99 2.98
CA ALA A 306 25.86 2.87 3.22
C ALA A 306 24.54 2.09 3.17
N VAL A 307 24.29 1.31 2.12
CA VAL A 307 23.09 0.48 2.00
C VAL A 307 22.98 -0.53 3.15
N LEU A 308 24.10 -1.15 3.54
CA LEU A 308 24.13 -2.13 4.61
C LEU A 308 23.81 -1.48 5.98
N TYR A 309 24.54 -0.44 6.33
CA TYR A 309 24.43 0.18 7.67
C TYR A 309 23.14 0.98 7.83
N ASP A 310 22.74 1.76 6.82
CA ASP A 310 21.45 2.47 6.82
C ASP A 310 20.28 1.48 6.93
N GLY A 311 20.36 0.33 6.22
CA GLY A 311 19.37 -0.72 6.33
C GLY A 311 19.30 -1.36 7.72
N ILE A 312 20.44 -1.59 8.38
CA ILE A 312 20.49 -2.10 9.77
C ILE A 312 19.89 -1.08 10.74
N ILE A 313 20.23 0.21 10.59
CA ILE A 313 19.70 1.29 11.42
C ILE A 313 18.18 1.36 11.30
N LEU A 314 17.66 1.35 10.07
CA LEU A 314 16.21 1.37 9.84
C LEU A 314 15.50 0.12 10.33
N ALA A 315 16.13 -1.05 10.24
CA ALA A 315 15.60 -2.28 10.82
C ALA A 315 15.49 -2.18 12.34
N ALA A 316 16.52 -1.64 13.02
CA ALA A 316 16.51 -1.42 14.45
C ALA A 316 15.41 -0.43 14.88
N LEU A 317 15.28 0.70 14.17
CA LEU A 317 14.22 1.68 14.40
C LEU A 317 12.82 1.06 14.16
N GLY A 318 12.68 0.18 13.16
CA GLY A 318 11.45 -0.55 12.91
C GLY A 318 11.06 -1.48 14.06
N ILE A 319 12.03 -2.20 14.63
CA ILE A 319 11.82 -3.05 15.83
C ILE A 319 11.42 -2.19 17.02
N GLU A 320 12.11 -1.07 17.24
CA GLU A 320 11.77 -0.12 18.30
C GLU A 320 10.34 0.39 18.18
N ALA A 321 9.93 0.80 16.97
CA ALA A 321 8.55 1.23 16.71
C ALA A 321 7.51 0.16 17.06
N VAL A 322 7.76 -1.12 16.70
CA VAL A 322 6.88 -2.23 17.07
C VAL A 322 6.80 -2.42 18.58
N LEU A 323 7.93 -2.34 19.30
CA LEU A 323 7.96 -2.44 20.76
C LEU A 323 7.19 -1.29 21.43
N VAL A 324 7.31 -0.07 20.91
CA VAL A 324 6.55 1.10 21.40
C VAL A 324 5.05 0.88 21.19
N PHE A 325 4.60 0.40 20.03
CA PHE A 325 3.19 0.11 19.79
C PHE A 325 2.64 -0.96 20.72
N ILE A 326 3.41 -2.03 20.99
CA ILE A 326 3.02 -3.08 21.95
C ILE A 326 2.94 -2.48 23.35
N GLY A 327 3.89 -1.65 23.74
CA GLY A 327 3.92 -0.95 25.02
C GLY A 327 2.71 -0.04 25.23
N ILE A 328 2.39 0.79 24.25
CA ILE A 328 1.21 1.69 24.30
C ILE A 328 -0.08 0.88 24.41
N LYS A 329 -0.23 -0.20 23.61
CA LYS A 329 -1.42 -1.06 23.69
C LYS A 329 -1.58 -1.71 25.07
N SER A 330 -0.47 -2.13 25.69
CA SER A 330 -0.46 -2.71 27.05
C SER A 330 -0.81 -1.67 28.09
N LEU A 331 -0.26 -0.45 28.00
CA LEU A 331 -0.57 0.68 28.87
C LEU A 331 -2.04 1.12 28.74
N ALA A 332 -2.55 1.24 27.53
CA ALA A 332 -3.96 1.61 27.31
C ALA A 332 -4.90 0.58 27.95
N LYS A 333 -4.57 -0.71 27.87
CA LYS A 333 -5.35 -1.76 28.54
C LYS A 333 -5.27 -1.68 30.06
N PHE A 334 -4.11 -1.28 30.59
CA PHE A 334 -3.89 -1.16 32.05
C PHE A 334 -4.62 0.07 32.65
N PHE A 335 -4.62 1.20 31.95
CA PHE A 335 -5.27 2.41 32.40
C PHE A 335 -6.77 2.50 32.02
N SER A 336 -7.34 1.47 31.39
CA SER A 336 -8.77 1.41 30.99
C SER A 336 -9.25 2.65 30.21
N LEU A 337 -8.38 3.21 29.38
CA LEU A 337 -8.65 4.32 28.47
C LEU A 337 -9.28 3.82 27.18
#